data_fe6f344bbbc39e2ece54a09aedf5c823
#
_entry.id   fe6f344bbbc39e2ece54a09aedf5c823
#
_cell.length_a   1.000
_cell.length_b   1.000
_cell.length_c   1.000
_cell.angle_alpha   90.00
_cell.angle_beta   90.00
_cell.angle_gamma   90.00
#
_symmetry.space_group_name_H-M   'P 1'
#
loop_
_entity.id
_entity.type
_entity.pdbx_description
1 polymer ?
#
loop_
_entity_poly.entity_id
_entity_poly.type
_entity_poly.pdbx_seq_one_letter_code
_entity_poly.pdbx_strand_id
1 'polypeptide(L)'
;MRDLLKSLKTSQADFTSISAGLASPQVIKSWSFGEVKKPETINYRTFKPERDGLFCSKIFGPIKDYECICGKYKRMKHRGVVCEKCGVEVTLSKVRRERMGHIELAAPVAHIWFLKSLPSRIALACLLYTSPSPRDRG
;
A
#
# COMPACT_ATOMS: atom_id res chain seq x y z
N MET A 1 7.02 27.97 14.07
CA MET A 1 7.86 27.69 12.90
C MET A 1 9.08 26.81 13.20
N ARG A 2 9.82 27.06 14.26
CA ARG A 2 11.00 26.23 14.62
C ARG A 2 10.65 24.78 14.98
N ASP A 3 9.50 24.54 15.58
CA ASP A 3 9.07 23.19 15.97
C ASP A 3 8.56 22.36 14.79
N LEU A 4 7.98 23.03 13.79
CA LEU A 4 7.61 22.39 12.52
C LEU A 4 8.83 21.92 11.72
N LEU A 5 9.90 22.74 11.74
CA LEU A 5 11.17 22.36 11.09
C LEU A 5 11.90 21.23 11.84
N LYS A 6 11.76 21.14 13.16
CA LYS A 6 12.25 20.00 13.95
C LYS A 6 11.48 18.72 13.63
N SER A 7 10.14 18.82 13.49
CA SER A 7 9.31 17.68 13.11
C SER A 7 9.61 17.16 11.70
N LEU A 8 9.97 18.05 10.79
CA LEU A 8 10.38 17.68 9.44
C LEU A 8 11.78 17.03 9.40
N LYS A 9 12.67 17.42 10.30
CA LYS A 9 14.01 16.82 10.41
C LYS A 9 13.99 15.42 11.03
N THR A 10 13.04 15.12 11.91
CA THR A 10 12.94 13.78 12.53
C THR A 10 12.35 12.71 11.61
N SER A 11 11.84 13.09 10.44
CA SER A 11 11.35 12.11 9.45
C SER A 11 12.43 11.64 8.45
N GLN A 12 13.59 12.24 8.44
CA GLN A 12 14.75 11.72 7.72
C GLN A 12 15.56 10.86 8.69
N ALA A 13 15.32 9.54 8.62
CA ALA A 13 16.18 8.58 9.30
C ALA A 13 17.57 8.66 8.66
N ASP A 14 18.54 9.13 9.42
CA ASP A 14 19.94 9.06 9.00
C ASP A 14 20.35 7.59 8.96
N PHE A 15 20.66 7.11 7.78
CA PHE A 15 21.13 5.75 7.59
C PHE A 15 22.55 5.77 7.00
N THR A 16 23.36 4.81 7.41
CA THR A 16 24.73 4.65 6.93
C THR A 16 24.83 3.71 5.73
N SER A 17 23.84 2.82 5.58
CA SER A 17 23.80 1.86 4.49
C SER A 17 22.38 1.49 4.13
N ILE A 18 22.18 1.09 2.88
CA ILE A 18 20.94 0.55 2.37
C ILE A 18 21.20 -0.86 1.85
N SER A 19 20.38 -1.82 2.27
CA SER A 19 20.40 -3.17 1.74
C SER A 19 19.09 -3.50 1.03
N ALA A 20 19.18 -4.19 -0.08
CA ALA A 20 18.01 -4.70 -0.80
C ALA A 20 17.93 -6.21 -0.63
N GLY A 21 16.75 -6.71 -0.30
CA GLY A 21 16.50 -8.13 -0.10
C GLY A 21 15.10 -8.51 -0.51
N LEU A 22 14.83 -9.81 -0.50
CA LEU A 22 13.51 -10.35 -0.76
C LEU A 22 12.70 -10.44 0.53
N ALA A 23 11.43 -10.09 0.46
CA ALA A 23 10.48 -10.26 1.55
C ALA A 23 9.54 -11.42 1.26
N SER A 24 9.27 -12.25 2.25
CA SER A 24 8.27 -13.30 2.14
C SER A 24 6.86 -12.71 2.16
N PRO A 25 5.84 -13.41 1.62
CA PRO A 25 4.45 -12.95 1.71
C PRO A 25 3.99 -12.68 3.15
N GLN A 26 4.46 -13.48 4.11
CA GLN A 26 4.13 -13.30 5.52
C GLN A 26 4.71 -12.00 6.08
N VAL A 27 5.94 -11.66 5.72
CA VAL A 27 6.59 -10.40 6.11
C VAL A 27 5.85 -9.22 5.50
N ILE A 28 5.47 -9.29 4.23
CA ILE A 28 4.68 -8.23 3.56
C ILE A 28 3.33 -8.03 4.26
N LYS A 29 2.64 -9.09 4.60
CA LYS A 29 1.37 -9.02 5.35
C LYS A 29 1.56 -8.40 6.74
N SER A 30 2.69 -8.63 7.39
CA SER A 30 2.99 -8.03 8.70
C SER A 30 3.16 -6.51 8.63
N TRP A 31 3.63 -5.97 7.51
CA TRP A 31 3.76 -4.52 7.30
C TRP A 31 2.46 -3.87 6.86
N SER A 32 1.52 -4.65 6.34
CA SER A 32 0.28 -4.16 5.74
C SER A 32 -0.75 -3.76 6.79
N PHE A 33 -1.46 -2.68 6.52
CA PHE A 33 -2.61 -2.23 7.30
C PHE A 33 -3.95 -2.76 6.77
N GLY A 34 -3.95 -3.46 5.65
CA GLY A 34 -5.14 -4.06 5.08
C GLY A 34 -4.96 -4.52 3.65
N GLU A 35 -5.90 -5.31 3.17
CA GLU A 35 -5.94 -5.83 1.81
C GLU A 35 -6.69 -4.89 0.87
N VAL A 36 -6.08 -4.59 -0.26
CA VAL A 36 -6.73 -3.86 -1.36
C VAL A 36 -7.47 -4.87 -2.24
N LYS A 37 -8.79 -4.81 -2.23
CA LYS A 37 -9.66 -5.78 -2.95
C LYS A 37 -10.19 -5.27 -4.27
N LYS A 38 -10.24 -3.96 -4.46
CA LYS A 38 -10.83 -3.31 -5.62
C LYS A 38 -9.81 -2.44 -6.34
N PRO A 39 -9.85 -2.38 -7.69
CA PRO A 39 -8.96 -1.51 -8.45
C PRO A 39 -9.40 -0.03 -8.44
N GLU A 40 -10.51 0.27 -7.82
CA GLU A 40 -11.06 1.62 -7.75
C GLU A 40 -10.18 2.54 -6.91
N THR A 41 -10.09 3.81 -7.29
CA THR A 41 -9.27 4.82 -6.61
C THR A 41 -10.14 5.78 -5.81
N ILE A 42 -10.85 6.65 -6.49
CA ILE A 42 -11.71 7.66 -5.90
C ILE A 42 -13.09 7.64 -6.55
N ASN A 43 -14.09 8.12 -5.81
CA ASN A 43 -15.41 8.37 -6.37
C ASN A 43 -15.41 9.72 -7.09
N TYR A 44 -15.69 9.73 -8.39
CA TYR A 44 -15.66 10.94 -9.21
C TYR A 44 -16.73 11.98 -8.84
N ARG A 45 -17.79 11.57 -8.16
CA ARG A 45 -18.85 12.49 -7.72
C ARG A 45 -18.49 13.20 -6.41
N THR A 46 -17.91 12.46 -5.46
CA THR A 46 -17.61 12.98 -4.11
C THR A 46 -16.13 13.29 -3.89
N PHE A 47 -15.25 12.85 -4.80
CA PHE A 47 -13.79 12.93 -4.70
C PHE A 47 -13.22 12.27 -3.44
N LYS A 48 -13.99 11.37 -2.83
CA LYS A 48 -13.54 10.58 -1.68
C LYS A 48 -12.98 9.24 -2.13
N PRO A 49 -11.96 8.71 -1.44
CA PRO A 49 -11.43 7.39 -1.74
C PRO A 49 -12.50 6.29 -1.62
N GLU A 50 -12.51 5.38 -2.56
CA GLU A 50 -13.39 4.22 -2.52
C GLU A 50 -12.92 3.24 -1.44
N ARG A 51 -13.89 2.61 -0.78
CA ARG A 51 -13.62 1.59 0.23
C ARG A 51 -12.99 0.35 -0.40
N ASP A 52 -11.97 -0.20 0.26
CA ASP A 52 -11.17 -1.34 -0.20
C ASP A 52 -10.44 -1.14 -1.53
N GLY A 53 -10.38 0.10 -2.01
CA GLY A 53 -9.64 0.48 -3.21
C GLY A 53 -8.19 0.87 -2.94
N LEU A 54 -7.52 1.32 -3.98
CA LEU A 54 -6.10 1.69 -3.93
C LEU A 54 -5.81 2.90 -3.04
N PHE A 55 -6.81 3.74 -2.75
CA PHE A 55 -6.67 4.91 -1.89
C PHE A 55 -7.55 4.84 -0.63
N CYS A 56 -7.99 3.65 -0.25
CA CYS A 56 -8.88 3.43 0.87
C CYS A 56 -8.41 4.11 2.16
N SER A 57 -9.26 4.94 2.75
CA SER A 57 -8.94 5.64 4.00
C SER A 57 -8.90 4.72 5.21
N LYS A 58 -9.63 3.62 5.18
CA LYS A 58 -9.59 2.61 6.24
C LYS A 58 -8.23 1.92 6.32
N ILE A 59 -7.60 1.65 5.17
CA ILE A 59 -6.29 0.99 5.09
C ILE A 59 -5.17 2.01 5.33
N PHE A 60 -5.17 3.11 4.60
CA PHE A 60 -4.04 4.04 4.56
C PHE A 60 -4.16 5.23 5.51
N GLY A 61 -5.35 5.55 5.97
CA GLY A 61 -5.57 6.65 6.89
C GLY A 61 -6.42 7.78 6.31
N PRO A 62 -6.71 8.81 7.13
CA PRO A 62 -7.59 9.90 6.74
C PRO A 62 -6.96 10.81 5.67
N ILE A 63 -7.79 11.46 4.85
CA ILE A 63 -7.35 12.43 3.86
C ILE A 63 -6.98 13.76 4.52
N LYS A 64 -7.75 14.14 5.54
CA LYS A 64 -7.57 15.37 6.30
C LYS A 64 -7.15 15.06 7.72
N ASP A 65 -6.34 15.92 8.31
CA ASP A 65 -5.85 15.74 9.68
C ASP A 65 -7.00 15.67 10.68
N TYR A 66 -6.98 14.62 11.50
CA TYR A 66 -7.97 14.41 12.57
C TYR A 66 -9.43 14.42 12.11
N GLU A 67 -9.70 13.98 10.90
CA GLU A 67 -11.03 13.90 10.34
C GLU A 67 -11.28 12.52 9.70
N CYS A 68 -12.35 11.83 10.11
CA CYS A 68 -12.76 10.62 9.42
C CYS A 68 -13.49 10.94 8.11
N ILE A 69 -13.60 9.96 7.21
CA ILE A 69 -14.16 10.20 5.89
C ILE A 69 -15.68 10.46 5.89
N CYS A 70 -16.41 9.89 6.86
CA CYS A 70 -17.85 10.11 7.01
C CYS A 70 -18.22 11.42 7.72
N GLY A 71 -17.24 12.09 8.33
CA GLY A 71 -17.43 13.34 9.03
C GLY A 71 -17.95 13.25 10.46
N LYS A 72 -18.10 12.04 11.02
CA LYS A 72 -18.54 11.85 12.40
C LYS A 72 -17.55 12.43 13.42
N TYR A 73 -16.26 12.22 13.18
CA TYR A 73 -15.16 12.74 14.00
C TYR A 73 -14.34 13.73 13.18
N LYS A 74 -14.29 14.99 13.62
CA LYS A 74 -13.64 16.08 12.88
C LYS A 74 -12.59 16.84 13.68
N ARG A 75 -12.35 16.49 14.91
CA ARG A 75 -11.49 17.28 15.78
C ARG A 75 -10.41 16.45 16.45
N MET A 76 -9.34 17.11 16.83
CA MET A 76 -8.21 16.55 17.54
C MET A 76 -8.56 15.86 18.87
N LYS A 77 -9.68 16.24 19.50
CA LYS A 77 -10.16 15.59 20.73
C LYS A 77 -10.50 14.11 20.56
N HIS A 78 -10.76 13.67 19.32
CA HIS A 78 -11.03 12.28 18.98
C HIS A 78 -9.80 11.53 18.46
N ARG A 79 -8.61 12.08 18.68
CA ARG A 79 -7.34 11.49 18.24
C ARG A 79 -7.22 10.03 18.66
N GLY A 80 -6.82 9.18 17.72
CA GLY A 80 -6.62 7.75 17.95
C GLY A 80 -7.89 6.90 17.95
N VAL A 81 -9.06 7.52 17.83
CA VAL A 81 -10.33 6.81 17.76
C VAL A 81 -10.56 6.27 16.35
N VAL A 82 -10.94 5.01 16.24
CA VAL A 82 -11.37 4.42 14.97
C VAL A 82 -12.87 4.65 14.81
N CYS A 83 -13.25 5.29 13.71
CA CYS A 83 -14.66 5.56 13.43
C CYS A 83 -15.45 4.26 13.24
N GLU A 84 -16.51 4.10 13.99
CA GLU A 84 -17.36 2.90 13.92
C GLU A 84 -18.10 2.78 12.58
N LYS A 85 -18.41 3.92 11.96
CA LYS A 85 -19.17 3.97 10.71
C LYS A 85 -18.30 3.72 9.47
N CYS A 86 -17.16 4.37 9.36
CA CYS A 86 -16.29 4.29 8.18
C CYS A 86 -15.01 3.50 8.41
N GLY A 87 -14.66 3.18 9.65
CA GLY A 87 -13.47 2.43 10.00
C GLY A 87 -12.15 3.22 9.87
N VAL A 88 -12.22 4.52 9.64
CA VAL A 88 -11.04 5.38 9.51
C VAL A 88 -10.54 5.81 10.89
N GLU A 89 -9.25 5.67 11.12
CA GLU A 89 -8.60 6.16 12.33
C GLU A 89 -8.41 7.69 12.27
N VAL A 90 -8.77 8.36 13.36
CA VAL A 90 -8.62 9.82 13.47
C VAL A 90 -7.17 10.15 13.82
N THR A 91 -6.38 10.48 12.83
CA THR A 91 -4.96 10.79 12.97
C THR A 91 -4.50 11.78 11.89
N LEU A 92 -3.22 12.05 11.83
CA LEU A 92 -2.64 12.92 10.80
C LEU A 92 -2.73 12.28 9.41
N SER A 93 -3.00 13.08 8.40
CA SER A 93 -3.07 12.63 7.00
C SER A 93 -1.73 12.14 6.46
N LYS A 94 -0.63 12.55 7.06
CA LYS A 94 0.72 12.15 6.66
C LYS A 94 0.96 10.64 6.77
N VAL A 95 0.20 9.92 7.62
CA VAL A 95 0.30 8.46 7.75
C VAL A 95 -0.03 7.73 6.45
N ARG A 96 -0.75 8.37 5.53
CA ARG A 96 -1.01 7.82 4.19
C ARG A 96 0.25 7.61 3.36
N ARG A 97 1.31 8.33 3.66
CA ARG A 97 2.64 8.18 3.02
C ARG A 97 3.50 7.10 3.65
N GLU A 98 3.15 6.67 4.84
CA GLU A 98 3.93 5.71 5.65
C GLU A 98 3.31 4.32 5.67
N ARG A 99 1.97 4.24 5.65
CA ARG A 99 1.24 2.98 5.75
C ARG A 99 1.28 2.22 4.43
N MET A 100 1.48 0.92 4.56
CA MET A 100 1.48 -0.02 3.44
C MET A 100 0.21 -0.85 3.45
N GLY A 101 -0.29 -1.18 2.28
CA GLY A 101 -1.32 -2.18 2.07
C GLY A 101 -0.78 -3.34 1.25
N HIS A 102 -1.54 -4.40 1.12
CA HIS A 102 -1.16 -5.53 0.28
C HIS A 102 -2.29 -5.91 -0.68
N ILE A 103 -1.91 -6.57 -1.75
CA ILE A 103 -2.83 -7.18 -2.71
C ILE A 103 -2.58 -8.68 -2.67
N GLU A 104 -3.61 -9.47 -2.41
CA GLU A 104 -3.52 -10.91 -2.43
C GLU A 104 -3.77 -11.41 -3.85
N LEU A 105 -2.76 -12.06 -4.42
CA LEU A 105 -2.83 -12.57 -5.78
C LEU A 105 -3.71 -13.83 -5.83
N ALA A 106 -4.45 -14.00 -6.92
CA ALA A 106 -5.30 -15.16 -7.14
C ALA A 106 -4.51 -16.47 -7.31
N ALA A 107 -3.26 -16.36 -7.80
CA ALA A 107 -2.35 -17.49 -7.99
C ALA A 107 -0.94 -17.08 -7.61
N PRO A 108 -0.09 -18.03 -7.17
CA PRO A 108 1.32 -17.75 -6.90
C PRO A 108 2.04 -17.24 -8.16
N VAL A 109 2.83 -16.20 -8.01
CA VAL A 109 3.64 -15.60 -9.08
C VAL A 109 5.10 -15.62 -8.67
N ALA A 110 5.98 -16.09 -9.56
CA ALA A 110 7.40 -16.11 -9.30
C ALA A 110 8.02 -14.73 -9.40
N HIS A 111 8.92 -14.43 -8.45
CA HIS A 111 9.67 -13.18 -8.49
C HIS A 111 10.66 -13.18 -9.65
N ILE A 112 10.78 -12.04 -10.32
CA ILE A 112 11.64 -11.90 -11.52
C ILE A 112 13.11 -12.25 -11.25
N TRP A 113 13.61 -12.04 -10.06
CA TRP A 113 14.99 -12.40 -9.69
C TRP A 113 15.22 -13.89 -9.79
N PHE A 114 14.27 -14.71 -9.38
CA PHE A 114 14.36 -16.16 -9.49
C PHE A 114 14.27 -16.63 -10.94
N LEU A 115 13.49 -15.95 -11.77
CA LEU A 115 13.37 -16.27 -13.19
C LEU A 115 14.63 -15.91 -13.99
N LYS A 116 15.29 -14.81 -13.64
CA LYS A 116 16.49 -14.33 -14.36
C LYS A 116 17.79 -14.93 -13.87
N SER A 117 17.93 -15.14 -12.55
CA SER A 117 19.20 -15.55 -11.96
C SER A 117 19.38 -17.07 -11.83
N LEU A 118 18.29 -17.82 -11.76
CA LEU A 118 18.32 -19.28 -11.63
C LEU A 118 17.66 -19.92 -12.84
N PRO A 119 18.36 -20.82 -13.59
CA PRO A 119 17.75 -21.58 -14.67
C PRO A 119 16.81 -22.62 -14.06
N SER A 120 15.53 -22.29 -14.00
CA SER A 120 14.48 -23.22 -13.61
C SER A 120 13.95 -23.94 -14.85
N ARG A 121 14.06 -25.25 -14.89
CA ARG A 121 13.50 -26.05 -15.99
C ARG A 121 11.98 -25.91 -16.09
N ILE A 122 11.29 -25.78 -14.94
CA ILE A 122 9.84 -25.59 -14.89
C ILE A 122 9.48 -24.18 -15.45
N ALA A 123 10.20 -23.14 -15.06
CA ALA A 123 9.97 -21.81 -15.59
C ALA A 123 10.24 -21.73 -17.11
N LEU A 124 11.29 -22.38 -17.59
CA LEU A 124 11.59 -22.48 -19.01
C LEU A 124 10.49 -23.24 -19.77
N ALA A 125 9.99 -24.34 -19.23
CA ALA A 125 8.88 -25.07 -19.81
C ALA A 125 7.60 -24.23 -19.86
N CYS A 126 7.25 -23.54 -18.79
CA CYS A 126 6.11 -22.62 -18.76
C CYS A 126 6.26 -21.47 -19.77
N LEU A 127 7.44 -20.88 -19.88
CA LEU A 127 7.71 -19.82 -20.85
C LEU A 127 7.64 -20.32 -22.30
N LEU A 128 8.09 -21.53 -22.57
CA LEU A 128 7.98 -22.14 -23.91
C LEU A 128 6.53 -22.42 -24.29
N TYR A 129 5.72 -22.88 -23.32
CA TYR A 129 4.31 -23.17 -23.57
C TYR A 129 3.42 -21.92 -23.60
N THR A 130 3.70 -20.93 -22.77
CA THR A 130 2.88 -19.71 -22.63
C THR A 130 3.46 -18.51 -23.36
N SER A 131 4.66 -18.66 -23.93
CA SER A 131 5.27 -17.61 -24.74
C SER A 131 4.37 -17.26 -25.92
N PRO A 132 4.09 -15.99 -26.17
CA PRO A 132 3.32 -15.60 -27.34
C PRO A 132 4.03 -16.06 -28.60
N SER A 133 3.25 -16.42 -29.64
CA SER A 133 3.80 -16.83 -30.92
C SER A 133 4.67 -15.69 -31.50
N PRO A 134 5.59 -15.98 -32.43
CA PRO A 134 6.38 -14.93 -33.06
C PRO A 134 5.55 -13.81 -33.72
N ARG A 135 4.29 -14.07 -34.02
CA ARG A 135 3.34 -13.07 -34.53
C ARG A 135 2.92 -12.08 -33.47
N ASP A 136 2.84 -12.48 -32.23
CA ASP A 136 2.40 -11.63 -31.09
C ASP A 136 3.54 -10.84 -30.49
N ARG A 137 4.78 -11.08 -30.94
CA ARG A 137 5.99 -10.36 -30.52
C ARG A 137 6.37 -9.20 -31.42
N GLY A 138 5.54 -8.91 -32.37
CA GLY A 138 5.77 -7.85 -33.35
C GLY A 138 5.89 -6.46 -32.78
#